data_fb8d54d746d04510561f811fded75956
#
_entry.id   fb8d54d746d04510561f811fded75956
#
_cell.length_a   1.000
_cell.length_b   1.000
_cell.length_c   1.000
_cell.angle_alpha   90.00
_cell.angle_beta   90.00
_cell.angle_gamma   90.00
#
_symmetry.space_group_name_H-M   'P 1'
#
loop_
_entity.id
_entity.type
_entity.pdbx_description
1 polymer ?
#
loop_
_entity_poly.entity_id
_entity_poly.type
_entity_poly.pdbx_seq_one_letter_code
_entity_poly.pdbx_strand_id
1 'polypeptide(L)'
;MTDAVGKEILIEGADPRELYGPRNVYLDQMKSLHPQLRIVARGSSLKVLGSEAETRRFEERMEGLVAYYLKYGHISSQVIDQCFAGGIAAQEAPVDKDVIVYGNNGNIVRARTVNQLRLVKLYDRNDLLFAVGPAGSGKTYTALSLIHI
;
A
#
# COMPACT_ATOMS: atom_id res chain seq x y z
N MET A 1 31.19 -0.97 19.89
CA MET A 1 30.17 0.02 20.30
C MET A 1 29.58 0.59 19.03
N THR A 2 28.39 0.14 18.69
CA THR A 2 27.70 0.62 17.47
C THR A 2 27.08 1.96 17.84
N ASP A 3 27.59 3.04 17.28
CA ASP A 3 27.01 4.36 17.44
C ASP A 3 25.57 4.34 16.95
N ALA A 4 24.63 4.51 17.87
CA ALA A 4 23.22 4.62 17.54
C ALA A 4 22.99 5.99 16.89
N VAL A 5 22.85 5.97 15.58
CA VAL A 5 22.53 7.17 14.80
C VAL A 5 21.01 7.39 14.88
N GLY A 6 20.64 8.60 15.33
CA GLY A 6 19.25 9.04 15.30
C GLY A 6 18.96 9.79 14.02
N LYS A 7 18.06 9.28 13.18
CA LYS A 7 17.60 9.96 11.96
C LYS A 7 16.14 10.35 12.08
N GLU A 8 15.81 11.53 11.60
CA GLU A 8 14.44 12.01 11.49
C GLU A 8 14.00 11.94 10.02
N ILE A 9 12.95 11.17 9.77
CA ILE A 9 12.35 10.99 8.45
C ILE A 9 11.07 11.79 8.42
N LEU A 10 10.98 12.76 7.51
CA LEU A 10 9.78 13.56 7.28
C LEU A 10 8.88 12.86 6.24
N ILE A 11 7.60 12.73 6.58
CA ILE A 11 6.58 12.23 5.65
C ILE A 11 6.00 13.43 4.93
N GLU A 12 6.37 13.59 3.67
CA GLU A 12 5.88 14.66 2.81
C GLU A 12 4.86 14.13 1.81
N GLY A 13 3.77 14.87 1.61
CA GLY A 13 2.76 14.57 0.59
C GLY A 13 1.75 13.48 0.95
N ALA A 14 1.90 12.80 2.10
CA ALA A 14 0.98 11.76 2.56
C ALA A 14 0.42 12.08 3.95
N ASP A 15 -0.83 11.70 4.22
CA ASP A 15 -1.38 11.80 5.58
C ASP A 15 -0.73 10.74 6.48
N PRO A 16 -0.05 11.15 7.56
CA PRO A 16 0.57 10.21 8.48
C PRO A 16 -0.40 9.22 9.11
N ARG A 17 -1.67 9.59 9.26
CA ARG A 17 -2.71 8.72 9.83
C ARG A 17 -2.99 7.53 8.93
N GLU A 18 -2.99 7.76 7.62
CA GLU A 18 -3.18 6.70 6.61
C GLU A 18 -1.96 5.76 6.56
N LEU A 19 -0.75 6.33 6.66
CA LEU A 19 0.49 5.55 6.66
C LEU A 19 0.67 4.71 7.93
N TYR A 20 0.24 5.24 9.08
CA TYR A 20 0.33 4.51 10.36
C TYR A 20 -0.82 3.54 10.55
N GLY A 21 -1.91 3.72 9.80
CA GLY A 21 -3.12 2.92 9.88
C GLY A 21 -3.98 3.19 11.12
N PRO A 22 -5.17 2.57 11.19
CA PRO A 22 -6.07 2.73 12.30
C PRO A 22 -5.39 2.24 13.60
N ARG A 23 -5.39 3.08 14.64
CA ARG A 23 -4.71 2.80 15.91
C ARG A 23 -3.22 2.46 15.79
N ASN A 24 -2.54 2.99 14.76
CA ASN A 24 -1.13 2.74 14.47
C ASN A 24 -0.77 1.26 14.15
N VAL A 25 -1.72 0.45 13.71
CA VAL A 25 -1.49 -0.98 13.40
C VAL A 25 -0.37 -1.16 12.38
N TYR A 26 -0.30 -0.32 11.37
CA TYR A 26 0.75 -0.39 10.35
C TYR A 26 2.12 0.06 10.90
N LEU A 27 2.13 1.08 11.75
CA LEU A 27 3.36 1.51 12.43
C LEU A 27 3.90 0.41 13.34
N ASP A 28 3.04 -0.26 14.08
CA ASP A 28 3.44 -1.36 14.98
C ASP A 28 3.92 -2.58 14.19
N GLN A 29 3.34 -2.83 13.01
CA GLN A 29 3.82 -3.85 12.07
C GLN A 29 5.24 -3.50 11.57
N MET A 30 5.49 -2.26 11.15
CA MET A 30 6.82 -1.79 10.74
C MET A 30 7.86 -1.95 11.86
N LYS A 31 7.48 -1.64 13.11
CA LYS A 31 8.33 -1.84 14.29
C LYS A 31 8.65 -3.32 14.53
N SER A 32 7.67 -4.20 14.36
CA SER A 32 7.87 -5.64 14.53
C SER A 32 8.79 -6.24 13.48
N LEU A 33 8.78 -5.71 12.26
CA LEU A 33 9.68 -6.12 11.18
C LEU A 33 11.11 -5.60 11.37
N HIS A 34 11.29 -4.59 12.22
CA HIS A 34 12.59 -3.99 12.53
C HIS A 34 12.84 -3.90 14.05
N PRO A 35 12.95 -5.03 14.76
CA PRO A 35 13.12 -5.04 16.22
C PRO A 35 14.42 -4.36 16.70
N GLN A 36 15.40 -4.19 15.81
CA GLN A 36 16.67 -3.53 16.09
C GLN A 36 16.60 -2.00 16.03
N LEU A 37 15.50 -1.47 15.47
CA LEU A 37 15.26 -0.03 15.36
C LEU A 37 14.27 0.45 16.43
N ARG A 38 14.60 1.55 17.08
CA ARG A 38 13.65 2.27 17.91
C ARG A 38 12.97 3.35 17.09
N ILE A 39 11.69 3.12 16.76
CA ILE A 39 10.89 3.99 15.91
C ILE A 39 9.88 4.75 16.76
N VAL A 40 9.92 6.08 16.71
CA VAL A 40 8.98 6.97 17.40
C VAL A 40 8.35 7.90 16.39
N ALA A 41 7.02 7.81 16.23
CA ALA A 41 6.26 8.70 15.39
C ALA A 41 5.80 9.94 16.16
N ARG A 42 5.96 11.12 15.55
CA ARG A 42 5.46 12.40 16.05
C ARG A 42 4.85 13.20 14.90
N GLY A 43 3.54 13.13 14.74
CA GLY A 43 2.85 13.77 13.61
C GLY A 43 3.39 13.25 12.28
N SER A 44 3.90 14.15 11.45
CA SER A 44 4.49 13.82 10.13
C SER A 44 5.97 13.42 10.19
N SER A 45 6.58 13.35 11.37
CA SER A 45 7.97 12.93 11.50
C SER A 45 8.11 11.58 12.20
N LEU A 46 9.03 10.74 11.68
CA LEU A 46 9.46 9.49 12.27
C LEU A 46 10.90 9.63 12.76
N LYS A 47 11.11 9.53 14.05
CA LYS A 47 12.45 9.46 14.62
C LYS A 47 12.88 8.00 14.74
N VAL A 48 13.91 7.62 14.00
CA VAL A 48 14.45 6.27 13.94
C VAL A 48 15.84 6.26 14.56
N LEU A 49 16.04 5.37 15.53
CA LEU A 49 17.31 5.21 16.26
C LEU A 49 17.78 3.77 16.04
N GLY A 50 19.01 3.60 15.57
CA GLY A 50 19.61 2.31 15.32
C GLY A 50 20.98 2.40 14.65
N SER A 51 21.47 1.31 14.06
CA SER A 51 22.68 1.35 13.26
C SER A 51 22.44 2.16 11.98
N GLU A 52 23.48 2.80 11.46
CA GLU A 52 23.40 3.61 10.24
C GLU A 52 22.84 2.81 9.06
N ALA A 53 23.27 1.57 8.89
CA ALA A 53 22.81 0.69 7.81
C ALA A 53 21.32 0.37 7.91
N GLU A 54 20.83 0.06 9.11
CA GLU A 54 19.40 -0.28 9.32
C GLU A 54 18.50 0.96 9.20
N THR A 55 18.97 2.11 9.71
CA THR A 55 18.25 3.37 9.61
C THR A 55 18.10 3.82 8.14
N ARG A 56 19.16 3.68 7.35
CA ARG A 56 19.12 3.97 5.91
C ARG A 56 18.18 3.03 5.14
N ARG A 57 18.23 1.73 5.43
CA ARG A 57 17.31 0.76 4.81
C ARG A 57 15.86 1.04 5.16
N PHE A 58 15.60 1.42 6.39
CA PHE A 58 14.26 1.79 6.82
C PHE A 58 13.76 3.04 6.09
N GLU A 59 14.60 4.06 5.93
CA GLU A 59 14.29 5.27 5.19
C GLU A 59 13.93 4.97 3.73
N GLU A 60 14.78 4.21 3.01
CA GLU A 60 14.53 3.81 1.61
C GLU A 60 13.18 3.08 1.46
N ARG A 61 12.82 2.24 2.43
CA ARG A 61 11.54 1.52 2.45
C ARG A 61 10.36 2.44 2.75
N MET A 62 10.55 3.40 3.65
CA MET A 62 9.52 4.41 3.93
C MET A 62 9.26 5.30 2.71
N GLU A 63 10.30 5.73 2.00
CA GLU A 63 10.15 6.48 0.75
C GLU A 63 9.37 5.66 -0.29
N GLY A 64 9.67 4.37 -0.42
CA GLY A 64 8.93 3.45 -1.27
C GLY A 64 7.46 3.32 -0.88
N LEU A 65 7.17 3.24 0.42
CA LEU A 65 5.81 3.16 0.93
C LEU A 65 5.02 4.46 0.69
N VAL A 66 5.66 5.62 0.90
CA VAL A 66 5.06 6.93 0.60
C VAL A 66 4.77 7.07 -0.89
N ALA A 67 5.73 6.72 -1.76
CA ALA A 67 5.54 6.73 -3.21
C ALA A 67 4.39 5.81 -3.65
N TYR A 68 4.27 4.63 -3.03
CA TYR A 68 3.16 3.73 -3.25
C TYR A 68 1.83 4.37 -2.85
N TYR A 69 1.75 4.97 -1.66
CA TYR A 69 0.56 5.64 -1.19
C TYR A 69 0.14 6.79 -2.10
N LEU A 70 1.09 7.62 -2.54
CA LEU A 70 0.81 8.73 -3.46
C LEU A 70 0.29 8.25 -4.82
N LYS A 71 0.71 7.07 -5.26
CA LYS A 71 0.28 6.49 -6.53
C LYS A 71 -1.08 5.79 -6.44
N TYR A 72 -1.35 5.08 -5.35
CA TYR A 72 -2.52 4.21 -5.22
C TYR A 72 -3.54 4.69 -4.20
N GLY A 73 -3.23 5.69 -3.36
CA GLY A 73 -4.13 6.30 -2.39
C GLY A 73 -4.45 5.45 -1.16
N HIS A 74 -3.81 4.29 -0.99
CA HIS A 74 -4.09 3.39 0.15
C HIS A 74 -2.90 2.52 0.48
N ILE A 75 -2.90 1.98 1.70
CA ILE A 75 -1.91 1.01 2.20
C ILE A 75 -2.64 -0.15 2.84
N SER A 76 -2.08 -1.35 2.69
CA SER A 76 -2.54 -2.56 3.38
C SER A 76 -1.39 -3.21 4.15
N SER A 77 -1.72 -4.09 5.10
CA SER A 77 -0.74 -4.88 5.84
C SER A 77 0.19 -5.67 4.91
N GLN A 78 -0.34 -6.21 3.81
CA GLN A 78 0.44 -6.95 2.81
C GLN A 78 1.45 -6.08 2.08
N VAL A 79 1.09 -4.84 1.75
CA VAL A 79 2.01 -3.87 1.13
C VAL A 79 3.16 -3.55 2.08
N ILE A 80 2.87 -3.39 3.36
CA ILE A 80 3.91 -3.15 4.38
C ILE A 80 4.85 -4.34 4.48
N ASP A 81 4.33 -5.56 4.58
CA ASP A 81 5.16 -6.76 4.63
C ASP A 81 6.07 -6.87 3.41
N GLN A 82 5.56 -6.57 2.22
CA GLN A 82 6.34 -6.63 1.00
C GLN A 82 7.39 -5.52 0.92
N CYS A 83 7.04 -4.29 1.27
CA CYS A 83 7.99 -3.18 1.31
C CYS A 83 9.09 -3.39 2.36
N PHE A 84 8.74 -3.93 3.54
CA PHE A 84 9.66 -4.00 4.67
C PHE A 84 10.33 -5.37 4.87
N ALA A 85 9.71 -6.49 4.48
CA ALA A 85 10.30 -7.83 4.62
C ALA A 85 11.14 -8.27 3.42
N GLY A 86 10.79 -7.86 2.20
CA GLY A 86 11.36 -8.41 0.97
C GLY A 86 12.20 -7.45 0.12
N GLY A 87 12.25 -6.17 0.43
CA GLY A 87 13.06 -5.22 -0.37
C GLY A 87 12.58 -5.08 -1.82
N ILE A 88 11.30 -4.78 -2.01
CA ILE A 88 10.81 -4.36 -3.32
C ILE A 88 11.20 -2.89 -3.48
N ALA A 89 12.10 -2.64 -4.43
CA ALA A 89 12.33 -1.29 -4.94
C ALA A 89 10.98 -0.70 -5.38
N ALA A 90 10.79 0.60 -5.18
CA ALA A 90 9.54 1.35 -5.44
C ALA A 90 8.92 1.17 -6.84
N GLN A 91 9.52 0.35 -7.71
CA GLN A 91 9.10 0.10 -9.08
C GLN A 91 8.21 -1.13 -9.27
N GLU A 92 8.15 -2.06 -8.30
CA GLU A 92 7.34 -3.26 -8.38
C GLU A 92 6.59 -3.53 -7.06
N ALA A 93 5.81 -2.55 -6.60
CA ALA A 93 4.79 -2.87 -5.61
C ALA A 93 3.86 -3.93 -6.23
N PRO A 94 3.55 -5.03 -5.52
CA PRO A 94 2.62 -6.01 -6.04
C PRO A 94 1.31 -5.30 -6.31
N VAL A 95 1.03 -5.09 -7.55
CA VAL A 95 -0.31 -4.78 -7.98
C VAL A 95 -1.14 -5.96 -7.50
N ASP A 96 -1.97 -5.73 -6.50
CA ASP A 96 -2.99 -6.70 -6.10
C ASP A 96 -3.86 -6.89 -7.34
N LYS A 97 -3.48 -7.88 -8.16
CA LYS A 97 -4.02 -8.08 -9.53
C LYS A 97 -5.53 -8.24 -9.56
N ASP A 98 -6.09 -8.47 -8.38
CA ASP A 98 -7.51 -8.72 -8.18
C ASP A 98 -8.27 -7.49 -7.65
N VAL A 99 -7.58 -6.41 -7.33
CA VAL A 99 -8.23 -5.18 -6.86
C VAL A 99 -8.78 -4.39 -8.04
N ILE A 100 -10.08 -4.08 -7.98
CA ILE A 100 -10.78 -3.30 -9.00
C ILE A 100 -10.74 -1.82 -8.62
N VAL A 101 -11.11 -1.51 -7.38
CA VAL A 101 -11.14 -0.14 -6.88
C VAL A 101 -10.94 -0.10 -5.36
N TYR A 102 -10.39 0.98 -4.88
CA TYR A 102 -10.29 1.30 -3.47
C TYR A 102 -11.39 2.29 -3.12
N GLY A 103 -12.37 1.80 -2.36
CA GLY A 103 -13.49 2.63 -1.91
C GLY A 103 -13.13 3.47 -0.70
N ASN A 104 -13.98 4.46 -0.40
CA ASN A 104 -13.88 5.26 0.82
C ASN A 104 -13.87 4.38 2.07
N ASN A 105 -13.14 4.78 3.09
CA ASN A 105 -12.97 4.06 4.37
C ASN A 105 -12.14 2.77 4.28
N GLY A 106 -11.25 2.62 3.29
CA GLY A 106 -10.38 1.45 3.17
C GLY A 106 -11.07 0.18 2.67
N ASN A 107 -12.30 0.27 2.18
CA ASN A 107 -12.98 -0.85 1.55
C ASN A 107 -12.35 -1.15 0.19
N ILE A 108 -11.86 -2.37 0.02
CA ILE A 108 -11.24 -2.80 -1.23
C ILE A 108 -12.25 -3.63 -2.01
N VAL A 109 -12.57 -3.20 -3.22
CA VAL A 109 -13.38 -3.97 -4.16
C VAL A 109 -12.45 -4.86 -4.99
N ARG A 110 -12.59 -6.17 -4.85
CA ARG A 110 -11.76 -7.17 -5.52
C ARG A 110 -12.56 -7.96 -6.55
N ALA A 111 -11.91 -8.37 -7.62
CA ALA A 111 -12.45 -9.35 -8.54
C ALA A 111 -12.54 -10.71 -7.84
N ARG A 112 -13.77 -11.20 -7.64
CA ARG A 112 -14.03 -12.49 -6.98
C ARG A 112 -13.97 -13.69 -7.92
N THR A 113 -14.05 -13.44 -9.22
CA THR A 113 -14.02 -14.48 -10.25
C THR A 113 -13.02 -14.15 -11.36
N VAL A 114 -12.56 -15.18 -12.05
CA VAL A 114 -11.65 -15.04 -13.19
C VAL A 114 -12.25 -14.15 -14.29
N ASN A 115 -13.56 -14.22 -14.50
CA ASN A 115 -14.24 -13.42 -15.50
C ASN A 115 -14.34 -11.94 -15.11
N GLN A 116 -14.52 -11.62 -13.82
CA GLN A 116 -14.44 -10.24 -13.32
C GLN A 116 -13.05 -9.68 -13.52
N LEU A 117 -12.02 -10.44 -13.18
CA LEU A 117 -10.62 -10.04 -13.41
C LEU A 117 -10.32 -9.82 -14.90
N ARG A 118 -10.88 -10.67 -15.77
CA ARG A 118 -10.75 -10.51 -17.22
C ARG A 118 -11.43 -9.23 -17.71
N LEU A 119 -12.61 -8.90 -17.18
CA LEU A 119 -13.32 -7.65 -17.50
C LEU A 119 -12.47 -6.42 -17.12
N VAL A 120 -11.88 -6.41 -15.93
CA VAL A 120 -10.98 -5.34 -15.48
C VAL A 120 -9.80 -5.17 -16.44
N LYS A 121 -9.12 -6.25 -16.80
CA LYS A 121 -7.97 -6.21 -17.73
C LYS A 121 -8.33 -5.74 -19.14
N LEU A 122 -9.56 -6.01 -19.58
CA LEU A 122 -10.03 -5.60 -20.90
C LEU A 122 -10.49 -4.13 -20.90
N TYR A 123 -10.90 -3.59 -19.77
CA TYR A 123 -11.34 -2.21 -19.64
C TYR A 123 -10.26 -1.20 -20.09
N ASP A 124 -9.02 -1.40 -19.70
CA ASP A 124 -7.91 -0.52 -20.05
C ASP A 124 -7.48 -0.56 -21.52
N ARG A 125 -7.97 -1.54 -22.28
CA ARG A 125 -7.50 -1.83 -23.64
C ARG A 125 -8.56 -1.66 -24.72
N ASN A 126 -9.81 -1.43 -24.34
CA ASN A 126 -10.93 -1.41 -25.29
C ASN A 126 -11.89 -0.27 -24.97
N ASP A 127 -12.35 0.42 -25.99
CA ASP A 127 -13.32 1.51 -25.87
C ASP A 127 -14.76 1.01 -25.63
N LEU A 128 -15.05 -0.24 -26.00
CA LEU A 128 -16.35 -0.85 -25.86
C LEU A 128 -16.22 -2.31 -25.38
N LEU A 129 -16.94 -2.65 -24.31
CA LEU A 129 -16.96 -3.99 -23.73
C LEU A 129 -18.39 -4.48 -23.53
N PHE A 130 -18.64 -5.74 -23.90
CA PHE A 130 -19.88 -6.45 -23.60
C PHE A 130 -19.66 -7.49 -22.53
N ALA A 131 -20.34 -7.36 -21.39
CA ALA A 131 -20.32 -8.34 -20.30
C ALA A 131 -21.62 -9.15 -20.33
N VAL A 132 -21.54 -10.40 -20.75
CA VAL A 132 -22.66 -11.35 -20.82
C VAL A 132 -22.51 -12.42 -19.74
N GLY A 133 -23.58 -12.72 -19.03
CA GLY A 133 -23.57 -13.75 -17.98
C GLY A 133 -24.91 -13.80 -17.22
N PRO A 134 -25.11 -14.81 -16.36
CA PRO A 134 -26.35 -15.00 -15.60
C PRO A 134 -26.57 -13.83 -14.59
N ALA A 135 -27.81 -13.69 -14.15
CA ALA A 135 -28.12 -12.74 -13.07
C ALA A 135 -27.31 -13.05 -11.80
N GLY A 136 -26.91 -12.03 -11.06
CA GLY A 136 -26.12 -12.20 -9.83
C GLY A 136 -24.63 -12.50 -10.02
N SER A 137 -24.11 -12.52 -11.23
CA SER A 137 -22.67 -12.75 -11.50
C SER A 137 -21.78 -11.53 -11.24
N GLY A 138 -22.33 -10.40 -10.76
CA GLY A 138 -21.59 -9.20 -10.41
C GLY A 138 -21.20 -8.31 -11.59
N LYS A 139 -21.81 -8.44 -12.76
CA LYS A 139 -21.50 -7.65 -13.96
C LYS A 139 -21.63 -6.15 -13.71
N THR A 140 -22.79 -5.71 -13.24
CA THR A 140 -23.09 -4.31 -12.96
C THR A 140 -22.21 -3.77 -11.83
N TYR A 141 -22.01 -4.55 -10.77
CA TYR A 141 -21.17 -4.17 -9.65
C TYR A 141 -19.71 -3.93 -10.09
N THR A 142 -19.16 -4.84 -10.89
CA THR A 142 -17.80 -4.70 -11.43
C THR A 142 -17.69 -3.51 -12.38
N ALA A 143 -18.66 -3.32 -13.27
CA ALA A 143 -18.66 -2.19 -14.20
C ALA A 143 -18.76 -0.83 -13.49
N LEU A 144 -19.65 -0.70 -12.49
CA LEU A 144 -19.76 0.53 -11.69
C LEU A 144 -18.49 0.81 -10.88
N SER A 145 -17.83 -0.23 -10.38
CA SER A 145 -16.56 -0.07 -9.66
C SER A 145 -15.44 0.48 -10.56
N LEU A 146 -15.46 0.15 -11.85
CA LEU A 146 -14.50 0.66 -12.84
C LEU A 146 -14.76 2.13 -13.24
N ILE A 147 -15.99 2.62 -13.15
CA ILE A 147 -16.35 4.00 -13.49
C ILE A 147 -15.87 5.01 -12.42
N HIS A 148 -15.67 4.56 -11.19
CA HIS A 148 -15.30 5.42 -10.05
C HIS A 148 -13.79 5.56 -9.83
N ILE A 149 -12.99 5.17 -10.78
CA ILE A 149 -11.53 5.34 -10.75
C ILE A 149 -11.14 6.72 -11.27
#